data_1946c3d8638c198bd49ff290a86875e7
#
_entry.id   1946c3d8638c198bd49ff290a86875e7
#
_cell.length_a   1.000
_cell.length_b   1.000
_cell.length_c   1.000
_cell.angle_alpha   90.00
_cell.angle_beta   90.00
_cell.angle_gamma   90.00
#
_symmetry.space_group_name_H-M   'P 1'
#
loop_
_entity.id
_entity.type
_entity.pdbx_description
1 polymer ?
#
loop_
_entity_poly.entity_id
_entity_poly.type
_entity_poly.pdbx_seq_one_letter_code
_entity_poly.pdbx_strand_id
1 'polypeptide(L)'
;MQRLKYEKFNNSNDVITINLHNGYTVIAVTGFNTENGAYITTLFLKDNTVDTWKLVENAENLEFHANQNTINSAILKKVSEFLNEGFFDYYIQRYEYELKCFDIGNEIFEKERLSGVDAS
;
A
#
# COMPACT_ATOMS: atom_id res chain seq x y z
N MET A 1 1.61 -19.48 2.08
CA MET A 1 1.36 -19.09 0.68
C MET A 1 0.49 -17.84 0.63
N GLN A 2 0.90 -16.87 -0.15
CA GLN A 2 0.11 -15.65 -0.30
C GLN A 2 -1.13 -15.90 -1.16
N ARG A 3 -2.21 -15.27 -0.77
CA ARG A 3 -3.48 -15.43 -1.46
C ARG A 3 -3.68 -14.29 -2.42
N LEU A 4 -3.86 -14.60 -3.69
CA LEU A 4 -4.11 -13.62 -4.72
C LEU A 4 -5.61 -13.42 -4.92
N LYS A 5 -6.04 -12.17 -4.93
CA LYS A 5 -7.40 -11.80 -5.30
C LYS A 5 -7.32 -10.76 -6.41
N TYR A 6 -8.08 -11.00 -7.48
CA TYR A 6 -8.11 -10.11 -8.63
C TYR A 6 -9.46 -9.42 -8.72
N GLU A 7 -9.45 -8.08 -8.80
CA GLU A 7 -10.66 -7.29 -8.90
C GLU A 7 -10.46 -6.17 -9.93
N LYS A 8 -11.51 -5.85 -10.68
CA LYS A 8 -11.51 -4.65 -11.50
C LYS A 8 -11.89 -3.44 -10.66
N PHE A 9 -11.09 -2.40 -10.77
CA PHE A 9 -11.29 -1.15 -10.05
C PHE A 9 -11.77 -0.05 -11.00
N ASN A 10 -12.82 -0.06 -11.59
CA ASN A 10 -13.41 0.70 -12.67
C ASN A 10 -13.05 0.11 -14.03
N ASN A 11 -13.50 0.73 -15.11
CA ASN A 11 -13.42 0.15 -16.44
C ASN A 11 -12.02 0.12 -17.06
N SER A 12 -11.04 0.77 -16.45
CA SER A 12 -9.71 0.91 -17.06
C SER A 12 -8.58 0.36 -16.21
N ASN A 13 -8.81 0.10 -14.93
CA ASN A 13 -7.76 -0.36 -14.03
C ASN A 13 -8.14 -1.69 -13.39
N ASP A 14 -7.17 -2.56 -13.31
CA ASP A 14 -7.30 -3.83 -12.61
C ASP A 14 -6.62 -3.73 -11.24
N VAL A 15 -7.22 -4.35 -10.24
CA VAL A 15 -6.72 -4.34 -8.88
C VAL A 15 -6.36 -5.75 -8.46
N ILE A 16 -5.14 -5.94 -8.00
CA ILE A 16 -4.66 -7.20 -7.45
C ILE A 16 -4.35 -6.96 -5.98
N THR A 17 -4.90 -7.80 -5.11
CA THR A 17 -4.61 -7.72 -3.68
C THR A 17 -3.78 -8.91 -3.25
N ILE A 18 -2.72 -8.66 -2.48
CA ILE A 18 -1.79 -9.69 -2.01
C ILE A 18 -1.70 -9.57 -0.50
N ASN A 19 -2.26 -10.55 0.20
CA ASN A 19 -2.18 -10.60 1.65
C ASN A 19 -0.79 -11.07 2.08
N LEU A 20 -0.10 -10.27 2.86
CA LEU A 20 1.26 -10.58 3.31
C LEU A 20 1.30 -11.48 4.55
N HIS A 21 0.13 -11.79 5.12
CA HIS A 21 -0.01 -12.65 6.31
C HIS A 21 0.69 -12.09 7.56
N ASN A 22 0.92 -10.80 7.60
CA ASN A 22 1.50 -10.09 8.74
C ASN A 22 0.60 -8.94 9.22
N GLY A 23 -0.67 -8.95 8.81
CA GLY A 23 -1.62 -7.88 9.11
C GLY A 23 -1.69 -6.80 8.05
N TYR A 24 -0.96 -6.97 6.95
CA TYR A 24 -0.91 -6.00 5.85
C TYR A 24 -1.24 -6.65 4.52
N THR A 25 -1.75 -5.85 3.61
CA THR A 25 -2.07 -6.26 2.24
C THR A 25 -1.44 -5.28 1.27
N VAL A 26 -0.80 -5.78 0.24
CA VAL A 26 -0.33 -4.98 -0.89
C VAL A 26 -1.44 -4.93 -1.92
N ILE A 27 -1.76 -3.73 -2.40
CA ILE A 27 -2.77 -3.52 -3.42
C ILE A 27 -2.06 -2.94 -4.64
N ALA A 28 -2.14 -3.66 -5.75
CA ALA A 28 -1.54 -3.25 -7.01
C ALA A 28 -2.64 -2.79 -7.95
N VAL A 29 -2.63 -1.51 -8.30
CA VAL A 29 -3.60 -0.92 -9.25
C VAL A 29 -2.88 -0.73 -10.58
N THR A 30 -3.37 -1.37 -11.62
CA THR A 30 -2.68 -1.42 -12.92
C THR A 30 -3.56 -0.88 -14.02
N GLY A 31 -2.99 0.04 -14.81
CA GLY A 31 -3.61 0.55 -16.02
C GLY A 31 -2.69 0.35 -17.22
N PHE A 32 -3.26 0.33 -18.40
CA PHE A 32 -2.50 0.21 -19.64
C PHE A 32 -2.26 1.59 -20.24
N ASN A 33 -1.00 1.93 -20.48
CA ASN A 33 -0.64 3.17 -21.14
C ASN A 33 -0.51 2.92 -22.64
N THR A 34 -1.45 3.43 -23.41
CA THR A 34 -1.51 3.23 -24.86
C THR A 34 -0.41 3.96 -25.59
N GLU A 35 0.15 5.00 -25.01
CA GLU A 35 1.21 5.79 -25.68
C GLU A 35 2.51 5.00 -25.82
N ASN A 36 2.88 4.24 -24.80
CA ASN A 36 4.12 3.47 -24.86
C ASN A 36 3.90 1.95 -24.86
N GLY A 37 2.65 1.51 -24.86
CA GLY A 37 2.34 0.08 -24.93
C GLY A 37 2.73 -0.71 -23.68
N ALA A 38 2.80 -0.05 -22.53
CA ALA A 38 3.20 -0.69 -21.29
C ALA A 38 2.10 -0.62 -20.25
N TYR A 39 2.12 -1.56 -19.31
CA TYR A 39 1.28 -1.50 -18.11
C TYR A 39 2.00 -0.69 -17.05
N ILE A 40 1.27 0.20 -16.37
CA ILE A 40 1.79 0.99 -15.27
C ILE A 40 1.06 0.55 -14.01
N THR A 41 1.82 0.15 -13.01
CA THR A 41 1.29 -0.35 -11.74
C THR A 41 1.72 0.56 -10.60
N THR A 42 0.76 0.91 -9.75
CA THR A 42 1.01 1.64 -8.51
C THR A 42 0.72 0.68 -7.36
N LEU A 43 1.65 0.59 -6.42
CA LEU A 43 1.47 -0.24 -5.23
C LEU A 43 1.00 0.60 -4.06
N PHE A 44 0.04 0.06 -3.33
CA PHE A 44 -0.45 0.62 -2.08
C PHE A 44 -0.28 -0.42 -0.98
N LEU A 45 -0.12 0.06 0.24
CA LEU A 45 -0.05 -0.79 1.41
C LEU A 45 -1.26 -0.50 2.29
N LYS A 46 -1.96 -1.54 2.68
CA LYS A 46 -3.14 -1.44 3.53
C LYS A 46 -2.90 -2.20 4.83
N ASP A 47 -3.13 -1.53 5.95
CA ASP A 47 -3.26 -2.17 7.25
C ASP A 47 -4.64 -2.83 7.30
N ASN A 48 -4.69 -4.15 7.53
CA ASN A 48 -5.94 -4.91 7.46
C ASN A 48 -6.94 -4.54 8.55
N THR A 49 -6.54 -3.76 9.55
CA THR A 49 -7.43 -3.28 10.61
C THR A 49 -8.17 -1.99 10.23
N VAL A 50 -7.79 -1.36 9.12
CA VAL A 50 -8.40 -0.11 8.64
C VAL A 50 -8.65 -0.21 7.14
N ASP A 51 -9.49 0.68 6.62
CA ASP A 51 -9.83 0.69 5.19
C ASP A 51 -8.98 1.67 4.38
N THR A 52 -8.01 2.30 5.00
CA THR A 52 -7.16 3.29 4.34
C THR A 52 -5.97 2.64 3.65
N TRP A 53 -5.76 3.00 2.41
CA TRP A 53 -4.60 2.57 1.62
C TRP A 53 -3.55 3.67 1.66
N LYS A 54 -2.28 3.28 1.80
CA LYS A 54 -1.16 4.22 1.71
C LYS A 54 -0.35 3.92 0.48
N LEU A 55 -0.02 4.96 -0.27
CA LEU A 55 0.86 4.85 -1.44
C LEU A 55 2.25 4.37 -0.99
N VAL A 56 2.78 3.39 -1.69
CA VAL A 56 4.15 2.93 -1.46
C VAL A 56 5.08 3.79 -2.31
N GLU A 57 5.82 4.69 -1.67
CA GLU A 57 6.78 5.54 -2.35
C GLU A 57 7.81 4.68 -3.09
N ASN A 58 8.24 5.15 -4.26
CA ASN A 58 9.15 4.42 -5.15
C ASN A 58 8.53 3.19 -5.84
N ALA A 59 7.22 2.98 -5.66
CA ALA A 59 6.48 1.95 -6.36
C ALA A 59 5.18 2.50 -6.95
N GLU A 60 5.13 3.80 -7.24
CA GLU A 60 3.93 4.45 -7.78
C GLU A 60 3.81 4.35 -9.29
N ASN A 61 4.90 4.08 -10.00
CA ASN A 61 4.89 4.02 -11.47
C ASN A 61 5.76 2.87 -11.97
N LEU A 62 5.43 1.66 -11.56
CA LEU A 62 6.14 0.47 -12.03
C LEU A 62 5.70 0.15 -13.44
N GLU A 63 6.64 0.13 -14.36
CA GLU A 63 6.37 -0.12 -15.77
C GLU A 63 6.65 -1.57 -16.12
N PHE A 64 5.66 -2.21 -16.77
CA PHE A 64 5.76 -3.61 -17.18
C PHE A 64 5.50 -3.72 -18.67
N HIS A 65 6.46 -4.29 -19.41
CA HIS A 65 6.31 -4.61 -20.82
C HIS A 65 5.87 -6.07 -20.95
N ALA A 66 4.59 -6.28 -20.69
CA ALA A 66 3.97 -7.60 -20.67
C ALA A 66 2.65 -7.56 -21.46
N ASN A 67 2.04 -8.71 -21.69
CA ASN A 67 0.74 -8.78 -22.33
C ASN A 67 -0.34 -9.10 -21.27
N GLN A 68 -1.61 -9.13 -21.71
CA GLN A 68 -2.74 -9.41 -20.81
C GLN A 68 -2.62 -10.74 -20.07
N ASN A 69 -1.96 -11.71 -20.69
CA ASN A 69 -1.85 -13.05 -20.10
C ASN A 69 -0.70 -13.16 -19.07
N THR A 70 0.27 -12.25 -19.13
CA THR A 70 1.48 -12.33 -18.30
C THR A 70 1.62 -11.20 -17.30
N ILE A 71 0.79 -10.15 -17.41
CA ILE A 71 0.95 -8.98 -16.53
C ILE A 71 0.76 -9.33 -15.05
N ASN A 72 -0.20 -10.16 -14.71
CA ASN A 72 -0.44 -10.52 -13.31
C ASN A 72 0.75 -11.28 -12.73
N SER A 73 1.33 -12.19 -13.50
CA SER A 73 2.53 -12.93 -13.08
C SER A 73 3.73 -11.99 -12.92
N ALA A 74 3.86 -11.02 -13.80
CA ALA A 74 4.94 -10.04 -13.72
C ALA A 74 4.82 -9.18 -12.46
N ILE A 75 3.61 -8.75 -12.12
CA ILE A 75 3.35 -7.96 -10.91
C ILE A 75 3.66 -8.81 -9.66
N LEU A 76 3.19 -10.05 -9.62
CA LEU A 76 3.44 -10.95 -8.51
C LEU A 76 4.93 -11.20 -8.31
N LYS A 77 5.66 -11.38 -9.40
CA LYS A 77 7.11 -11.57 -9.36
C LYS A 77 7.79 -10.34 -8.75
N LYS A 78 7.38 -9.15 -9.17
CA LYS A 78 7.96 -7.91 -8.66
C LYS A 78 7.66 -7.73 -7.17
N VAL A 79 6.44 -8.00 -6.76
CA VAL A 79 6.05 -7.92 -5.34
C VAL A 79 6.85 -8.93 -4.52
N SER A 80 7.06 -10.14 -5.04
CA SER A 80 7.88 -11.16 -4.37
C SER A 80 9.32 -10.71 -4.22
N GLU A 81 9.89 -10.07 -5.22
CA GLU A 81 11.24 -9.50 -5.15
C GLU A 81 11.32 -8.44 -4.05
N PHE A 82 10.34 -7.54 -4.00
CA PHE A 82 10.28 -6.52 -2.94
C PHE A 82 10.18 -7.14 -1.55
N LEU A 83 9.37 -8.20 -1.41
CA LEU A 83 9.24 -8.91 -0.13
C LEU A 83 10.58 -9.50 0.31
N ASN A 84 11.29 -10.13 -0.62
CA ASN A 84 12.59 -10.75 -0.33
C ASN A 84 13.65 -9.72 0.02
N GLU A 85 13.54 -8.51 -0.50
CA GLU A 85 14.46 -7.41 -0.22
C GLU A 85 14.12 -6.63 1.05
N GLY A 86 13.00 -6.95 1.71
CA GLY A 86 12.53 -6.20 2.87
C GLY A 86 11.96 -4.84 2.54
N PHE A 87 11.60 -4.61 1.29
CA PHE A 87 11.10 -3.32 0.81
C PHE A 87 9.85 -2.88 1.56
N PHE A 88 8.89 -3.79 1.74
CA PHE A 88 7.64 -3.46 2.45
C PHE A 88 7.86 -3.32 3.95
N ASP A 89 8.82 -4.03 4.52
CA ASP A 89 9.12 -3.93 5.96
C ASP A 89 9.51 -2.51 6.34
N TYR A 90 10.26 -1.84 5.49
CA TYR A 90 10.64 -0.45 5.70
C TYR A 90 9.40 0.44 5.82
N TYR A 91 8.44 0.30 4.90
CA TYR A 91 7.22 1.11 4.90
C TYR A 91 6.29 0.76 6.04
N ILE A 92 6.21 -0.51 6.40
CA ILE A 92 5.42 -0.97 7.53
C ILE A 92 5.97 -0.38 8.83
N GLN A 93 7.27 -0.45 9.04
CA GLN A 93 7.91 0.11 10.23
C GLN A 93 7.70 1.61 10.31
N ARG A 94 7.84 2.30 9.20
CA ARG A 94 7.61 3.74 9.12
C ARG A 94 6.16 4.10 9.45
N TYR A 95 5.22 3.36 8.90
CA TYR A 95 3.80 3.55 9.16
C TYR A 95 3.47 3.33 10.64
N GLU A 96 3.96 2.25 11.22
CA GLU A 96 3.75 1.95 12.63
C GLU A 96 4.36 3.01 13.53
N TYR A 97 5.52 3.52 13.16
CA TYR A 97 6.15 4.62 13.87
C TYR A 97 5.30 5.89 13.80
N GLU A 98 4.78 6.22 12.62
CA GLU A 98 3.92 7.37 12.44
C GLU A 98 2.64 7.27 13.28
N LEU A 99 2.03 6.08 13.32
CA LEU A 99 0.86 5.85 14.17
C LEU A 99 1.18 6.05 15.64
N LYS A 100 2.33 5.55 16.08
CA LYS A 100 2.78 5.70 17.46
C LYS A 100 2.99 7.17 17.82
N CYS A 101 3.61 7.92 16.93
CA CYS A 101 3.79 9.37 17.11
C CYS A 101 2.45 10.09 17.18
N PHE A 102 1.50 9.70 16.32
CA PHE A 102 0.17 10.28 16.31
C PHE A 102 -0.56 10.01 17.63
N ASP A 103 -0.49 8.78 18.14
CA ASP A 103 -1.12 8.42 19.40
C ASP A 103 -0.52 9.21 20.58
N ILE A 104 0.81 9.35 20.61
CA ILE A 104 1.48 10.16 21.63
C ILE A 104 1.04 11.62 21.52
N GLY A 105 0.98 12.15 20.32
CA GLY A 105 0.51 13.50 20.07
C GLY A 105 -0.90 13.72 20.56
N ASN A 106 -1.78 12.76 20.32
CA ASN A 106 -3.17 12.83 20.79
C ASN A 106 -3.24 12.82 22.32
N GLU A 107 -2.43 11.99 22.98
CA GLU A 107 -2.38 11.96 24.45
C GLU A 107 -1.96 13.30 25.02
N ILE A 108 -0.94 13.91 24.44
CA ILE A 108 -0.47 15.23 24.86
C ILE A 108 -1.55 16.28 24.63
N PHE A 109 -2.19 16.25 23.48
CA PHE A 109 -3.26 17.17 23.14
C PHE A 109 -4.43 17.07 24.13
N GLU A 110 -4.85 15.86 24.46
CA GLU A 110 -5.93 15.66 25.41
C GLU A 110 -5.57 16.18 26.80
N LYS A 111 -4.35 15.96 27.27
CA LYS A 111 -3.88 16.50 28.54
C LYS A 111 -3.90 18.02 28.55
N GLU A 112 -3.39 18.64 27.51
CA GLU A 112 -3.38 20.10 27.40
C GLU A 112 -4.80 20.66 27.33
N ARG A 113 -5.68 20.00 26.60
CA ARG A 113 -7.07 20.42 26.49
C ARG A 113 -7.77 20.40 27.84
N LEU A 114 -7.57 19.34 28.61
CA LEU A 114 -8.19 19.23 29.95
C LEU A 114 -7.62 20.28 30.89
N SER A 115 -6.32 20.51 30.84
CA SER A 115 -5.67 21.55 31.66
C SER A 115 -6.13 22.95 31.26
N GLY A 116 -6.29 23.19 29.96
CA GLY A 116 -6.76 24.45 29.43
C GLY A 116 -8.20 24.79 29.84
N VAL A 117 -9.05 23.79 29.91
CA VAL A 117 -10.42 23.95 30.37
C VAL A 117 -10.42 24.41 31.82
N ASP A 118 -9.58 23.84 32.64
CA ASP A 118 -9.44 24.21 34.05
C ASP A 118 -8.90 25.63 34.22
N ALA A 119 -8.06 26.04 33.28
CA ALA A 119 -7.46 27.39 33.34
C ALA A 119 -8.43 28.49 32.90
N SER A 120 -9.45 28.12 32.21
CA SER A 120 -10.45 29.09 31.76
C SER A 120 -11.59 29.20 32.77
#